data_e91a0d172f9189594c9e018085c9ca18
#
_entry.id   e91a0d172f9189594c9e018085c9ca18
#
_cell.length_a   1.000
_cell.length_b   1.000
_cell.length_c   1.000
_cell.angle_alpha   90.00
_cell.angle_beta   90.00
_cell.angle_gamma   90.00
#
_symmetry.space_group_name_H-M   'P 1'
#
loop_
_entity.id
_entity.type
_entity.pdbx_description
1 polymer ?
#
loop_
_entity_poly.entity_id
_entity_poly.type
_entity_poly.pdbx_seq_one_letter_code
_entity_poly.pdbx_strand_id
1 'polypeptide(L)'
;MTTSHASYGLTMLYNERPPYLKTESKQQVLGLTGALITQAFKAANLPLHWKKTPAKRHLLLIKKNAEPLCAAGWFKNPQREKYAQYTLPIYQDRPTELITRKNNKKITVSISLKQLFNKKDVTLLVKNGYSYSSQIDQAIHQFKPKYIQTTHENSRMIKMLSKHIADYMFIAPKEAAIAITSAGLLPKDFKLIKIIDILPGNKRYIICSQKVPLPLITKLNQAIKSNIP
;
A
#
# COMPACT_ATOMS: atom_id res chain seq x y z
N MET A 1 5.36 30.98 33.63
CA MET A 1 6.12 30.76 32.40
C MET A 1 5.34 29.75 31.56
N THR A 2 4.56 30.22 30.61
CA THR A 2 3.80 29.38 29.68
C THR A 2 4.74 28.91 28.57
N THR A 3 5.19 27.66 28.64
CA THR A 3 5.92 27.03 27.55
C THR A 3 4.99 26.92 26.35
N SER A 4 5.18 27.83 25.42
CA SER A 4 4.56 27.73 24.09
C SER A 4 5.03 26.43 23.45
N HIS A 5 4.20 25.40 23.49
CA HIS A 5 4.39 24.18 22.69
C HIS A 5 4.15 24.58 21.24
N ALA A 6 5.21 24.88 20.52
CA ALA A 6 5.14 24.99 19.06
C ALA A 6 4.47 23.73 18.54
N SER A 7 3.24 23.87 18.04
CA SER A 7 2.48 22.77 17.44
C SER A 7 3.16 22.40 16.14
N TYR A 8 4.16 21.50 16.20
CA TYR A 8 4.81 20.98 15.02
C TYR A 8 3.80 20.15 14.20
N GLY A 9 3.33 20.77 13.11
CA GLY A 9 2.51 20.04 12.14
C GLY A 9 3.32 18.90 11.52
N LEU A 10 2.76 17.69 11.54
CA LEU A 10 3.44 16.52 11.00
C LEU A 10 3.17 16.39 9.49
N THR A 11 4.22 16.34 8.69
CA THR A 11 4.11 16.11 7.24
C THR A 11 3.79 14.66 6.95
N MET A 12 2.67 14.43 6.25
CA MET A 12 2.19 13.13 5.82
C MET A 12 2.38 12.97 4.30
N LEU A 13 3.34 12.15 3.92
CA LEU A 13 3.58 11.80 2.52
C LEU A 13 2.48 10.86 2.01
N TYR A 14 1.98 11.12 0.80
CA TYR A 14 1.03 10.23 0.14
C TYR A 14 1.25 10.23 -1.37
N ASN A 15 0.83 9.16 -2.04
CA ASN A 15 0.67 9.11 -3.48
C ASN A 15 -0.79 8.86 -3.82
N GLU A 16 -1.21 9.30 -5.01
CA GLU A 16 -2.55 9.00 -5.52
C GLU A 16 -2.73 7.50 -5.64
N ARG A 17 -3.67 6.94 -4.90
CA ARG A 17 -3.95 5.51 -4.88
C ARG A 17 -5.41 5.21 -4.49
N PRO A 18 -6.39 5.54 -5.34
CA PRO A 18 -7.78 5.20 -5.06
C PRO A 18 -7.98 3.67 -4.96
N PRO A 19 -8.85 3.17 -4.07
CA PRO A 19 -9.74 3.90 -3.17
C PRO A 19 -9.12 4.33 -1.83
N TYR A 20 -7.82 4.09 -1.60
CA TYR A 20 -7.17 4.32 -0.31
C TYR A 20 -6.84 5.79 -0.06
N LEU A 21 -6.25 6.44 -1.04
CA LEU A 21 -5.77 7.81 -0.97
C LEU A 21 -6.17 8.53 -2.26
N LYS A 22 -7.04 9.52 -2.15
CA LYS A 22 -7.53 10.35 -3.26
C LYS A 22 -7.39 11.81 -2.87
N THR A 23 -6.70 12.59 -3.69
CA THR A 23 -6.58 14.03 -3.51
C THR A 23 -7.95 14.67 -3.71
N GLU A 24 -8.44 15.40 -2.73
CA GLU A 24 -9.65 16.24 -2.84
C GLU A 24 -9.27 17.70 -2.98
N SER A 25 -8.30 18.16 -2.19
CA SER A 25 -7.71 19.50 -2.28
C SER A 25 -6.24 19.48 -1.85
N LYS A 26 -5.56 20.62 -1.87
CA LYS A 26 -4.15 20.72 -1.42
C LYS A 26 -3.95 20.26 0.04
N GLN A 27 -5.00 20.36 0.87
CA GLN A 27 -4.92 20.04 2.30
C GLN A 27 -5.80 18.85 2.72
N GLN A 28 -6.48 18.21 1.77
CA GLN A 28 -7.42 17.15 2.07
C GLN A 28 -7.19 15.93 1.18
N VAL A 29 -6.95 14.80 1.82
CA VAL A 29 -6.84 13.48 1.18
C VAL A 29 -7.93 12.58 1.73
N LEU A 30 -8.80 12.13 0.85
CA LEU A 30 -9.91 11.22 1.14
C LEU A 30 -9.53 9.77 0.83
N GLY A 31 -10.51 8.89 0.98
CA GLY A 31 -10.40 7.45 0.71
C GLY A 31 -10.26 6.63 1.99
N LEU A 32 -10.17 5.31 1.79
CA LEU A 32 -10.24 4.32 2.90
C LEU A 32 -9.18 4.51 3.98
N THR A 33 -8.01 5.01 3.64
CA THR A 33 -6.95 5.31 4.62
C THR A 33 -6.77 6.81 4.85
N GLY A 34 -6.99 7.64 3.84
CA GLY A 34 -6.86 9.09 3.95
C GLY A 34 -7.81 9.68 4.98
N ALA A 35 -9.09 9.29 4.93
CA ALA A 35 -10.11 9.73 5.88
C ALA A 35 -9.78 9.29 7.32
N LEU A 36 -9.36 8.04 7.51
CA LEU A 36 -9.03 7.51 8.84
C LEU A 36 -7.79 8.19 9.44
N ILE A 37 -6.78 8.49 8.61
CA ILE A 37 -5.60 9.27 9.06
C ILE A 37 -6.03 10.68 9.51
N THR A 38 -6.84 11.36 8.70
CA THR A 38 -7.34 12.71 9.06
C THR A 38 -8.15 12.67 10.37
N GLN A 39 -9.01 11.65 10.54
CA GLN A 39 -9.76 11.44 11.78
C GLN A 39 -8.84 11.22 12.99
N ALA A 40 -7.82 10.37 12.86
CA ALA A 40 -6.87 10.09 13.94
C ALA A 40 -6.08 11.36 14.34
N PHE A 41 -5.62 12.15 13.38
CA PHE A 41 -4.92 13.40 13.66
C PHE A 41 -5.82 14.44 14.34
N LYS A 42 -7.07 14.57 13.88
CA LYS A 42 -8.07 15.43 14.50
C LYS A 42 -8.35 15.02 15.95
N ALA A 43 -8.58 13.73 16.20
CA ALA A 43 -8.83 13.20 17.53
C ALA A 43 -7.61 13.34 18.46
N ALA A 44 -6.41 13.26 17.91
CA ALA A 44 -5.15 13.50 18.62
C ALA A 44 -4.85 15.00 18.83
N ASN A 45 -5.66 15.92 18.31
CA ASN A 45 -5.36 17.36 18.29
C ASN A 45 -3.95 17.65 17.79
N LEU A 46 -3.60 17.05 16.61
CA LEU A 46 -2.30 17.22 15.96
C LEU A 46 -2.50 17.85 14.56
N PRO A 47 -1.74 18.90 14.19
CA PRO A 47 -1.77 19.44 12.85
C PRO A 47 -1.26 18.42 11.83
N LEU A 48 -1.95 18.29 10.68
CA LEU A 48 -1.65 17.36 9.60
C LEU A 48 -1.40 18.14 8.30
N HIS A 49 -0.22 17.96 7.71
CA HIS A 49 0.12 18.54 6.41
C HIS A 49 0.33 17.46 5.36
N TRP A 50 -0.59 17.35 4.41
CA TRP A 50 -0.50 16.39 3.32
C TRP A 50 0.51 16.86 2.25
N LYS A 51 1.45 15.97 1.86
CA LYS A 51 2.43 16.24 0.81
C LYS A 51 2.42 15.10 -0.22
N LYS A 52 1.94 15.42 -1.43
CA LYS A 52 1.94 14.46 -2.54
C LYS A 52 3.36 14.15 -2.97
N THR A 53 3.72 12.87 -3.00
CA THR A 53 5.09 12.40 -3.27
C THR A 53 5.01 11.01 -3.90
N PRO A 54 5.86 10.66 -4.87
CA PRO A 54 5.89 9.31 -5.42
C PRO A 54 6.19 8.25 -4.34
N ALA A 55 5.48 7.12 -4.38
CA ALA A 55 5.54 6.09 -3.34
C ALA A 55 6.99 5.61 -3.03
N LYS A 56 7.81 5.38 -4.07
CA LYS A 56 9.23 4.99 -3.88
C LYS A 56 10.01 6.02 -3.04
N ARG A 57 9.71 7.30 -3.22
CA ARG A 57 10.38 8.38 -2.49
C ARG A 57 9.97 8.44 -1.01
N HIS A 58 8.78 7.96 -0.65
CA HIS A 58 8.35 7.88 0.75
C HIS A 58 9.37 7.10 1.59
N LEU A 59 9.67 5.86 1.19
CA LEU A 59 10.59 4.99 1.94
C LEU A 59 12.01 5.54 1.96
N LEU A 60 12.47 6.17 0.89
CA LEU A 60 13.78 6.81 0.84
C LEU A 60 13.87 7.96 1.85
N LEU A 61 12.85 8.84 1.91
CA LEU A 61 12.81 9.97 2.83
C LEU A 61 12.70 9.50 4.28
N ILE A 62 11.84 8.52 4.57
CA ILE A 62 11.71 7.92 5.91
C ILE A 62 13.05 7.30 6.36
N LYS A 63 13.70 6.51 5.48
CA LYS A 63 15.00 5.88 5.77
C LYS A 63 16.12 6.90 5.96
N LYS A 64 16.13 7.99 5.16
CA LYS A 64 17.11 9.08 5.29
C LYS A 64 17.03 9.74 6.66
N ASN A 65 15.87 9.75 7.29
CA ASN A 65 15.62 10.28 8.63
C ASN A 65 16.16 11.72 8.83
N ALA A 66 16.05 12.58 7.78
CA ALA A 66 16.56 13.96 7.83
C ALA A 66 15.64 14.88 8.61
N GLU A 67 14.34 14.65 8.54
CA GLU A 67 13.28 15.46 9.17
C GLU A 67 12.14 14.57 9.70
N PRO A 68 11.30 15.06 10.64
CA PRO A 68 10.15 14.32 11.12
C PRO A 68 9.06 14.24 10.04
N LEU A 69 8.96 13.08 9.39
CA LEU A 69 7.96 12.80 8.36
C LEU A 69 7.24 11.49 8.63
N CYS A 70 6.01 11.40 8.16
CA CYS A 70 5.27 10.13 8.05
C CYS A 70 4.81 9.88 6.62
N ALA A 71 4.42 8.64 6.32
CA ALA A 71 3.80 8.26 5.05
C ALA A 71 2.60 7.36 5.28
N ALA A 72 1.56 7.56 4.45
CA ALA A 72 0.25 6.98 4.62
C ALA A 72 0.14 5.55 4.04
N GLY A 73 -0.51 4.64 4.79
CA GLY A 73 -1.06 3.38 4.27
C GLY A 73 -0.03 2.31 3.91
N TRP A 74 1.11 2.26 4.58
CA TRP A 74 2.17 1.29 4.33
C TRP A 74 2.00 0.00 5.12
N PHE A 75 2.40 -1.12 4.51
CA PHE A 75 2.52 -2.39 5.21
C PHE A 75 3.77 -2.42 6.07
N LYS A 76 3.65 -3.02 7.24
CA LYS A 76 4.75 -3.31 8.15
C LYS A 76 5.50 -4.55 7.70
N ASN A 77 6.81 -4.53 7.71
CA ASN A 77 7.67 -5.68 7.47
C ASN A 77 9.03 -5.53 8.18
N PRO A 78 9.76 -6.64 8.44
CA PRO A 78 10.99 -6.62 9.22
C PRO A 78 12.10 -5.70 8.67
N GLN A 79 12.19 -5.55 7.35
CA GLN A 79 13.21 -4.68 6.75
C GLN A 79 12.95 -3.20 7.04
N ARG A 80 11.66 -2.79 7.02
CA ARG A 80 11.27 -1.39 7.27
C ARG A 80 11.32 -1.06 8.75
N GLU A 81 11.03 -2.02 9.63
CA GLU A 81 11.09 -1.86 11.09
C GLU A 81 12.49 -1.49 11.58
N LYS A 82 13.54 -1.85 10.83
CA LYS A 82 14.92 -1.49 11.18
C LYS A 82 15.20 0.02 11.13
N TYR A 83 14.43 0.81 10.36
CA TYR A 83 14.70 2.23 10.15
C TYR A 83 13.49 3.16 10.33
N ALA A 84 12.33 2.61 10.63
CA ALA A 84 11.09 3.39 10.72
C ALA A 84 10.26 2.99 11.93
N GLN A 85 9.46 3.92 12.41
CA GLN A 85 8.43 3.72 13.44
C GLN A 85 7.07 3.52 12.76
N TYR A 86 6.16 2.86 13.46
CA TYR A 86 4.81 2.60 13.00
C TYR A 86 3.78 2.95 14.07
N THR A 87 2.65 3.47 13.63
CA THR A 87 1.46 3.57 14.48
C THR A 87 0.82 2.19 14.69
N LEU A 88 -0.28 2.13 15.44
CA LEU A 88 -1.25 1.04 15.34
C LEU A 88 -1.83 0.99 13.91
N PRO A 89 -2.39 -0.16 13.48
CA PRO A 89 -2.99 -0.27 12.15
C PRO A 89 -4.19 0.66 12.03
N ILE A 90 -4.29 1.35 10.89
CA ILE A 90 -5.39 2.25 10.56
C ILE A 90 -6.44 1.60 9.65
N TYR A 91 -6.10 0.50 9.00
CA TYR A 91 -6.99 -0.20 8.09
C TYR A 91 -6.50 -1.63 7.86
N GLN A 92 -7.43 -2.56 7.61
CA GLN A 92 -7.10 -3.92 7.19
C GLN A 92 -7.69 -4.20 5.82
N ASP A 93 -6.84 -4.62 4.88
CA ASP A 93 -7.26 -5.04 3.54
C ASP A 93 -8.05 -6.36 3.60
N ARG A 94 -8.81 -6.63 2.55
CA ARG A 94 -9.22 -8.00 2.23
C ARG A 94 -8.00 -8.81 1.77
N PRO A 95 -8.04 -10.15 1.80
CA PRO A 95 -6.96 -10.96 1.23
C PRO A 95 -6.59 -10.48 -0.17
N THR A 96 -5.29 -10.43 -0.44
CA THR A 96 -4.77 -10.06 -1.77
C THR A 96 -5.21 -11.09 -2.80
N GLU A 97 -5.64 -10.63 -3.96
CA GLU A 97 -5.99 -11.46 -5.09
C GLU A 97 -5.00 -11.24 -6.24
N LEU A 98 -5.00 -12.16 -7.17
CA LEU A 98 -4.30 -12.07 -8.43
C LEU A 98 -5.25 -11.49 -9.49
N ILE A 99 -4.79 -10.50 -10.25
CA ILE A 99 -5.50 -10.02 -11.44
C ILE A 99 -4.77 -10.44 -12.70
N THR A 100 -5.54 -10.90 -13.68
CA THR A 100 -5.05 -11.31 -15.00
C THR A 100 -6.09 -10.99 -16.07
N ARG A 101 -5.70 -11.04 -17.34
CA ARG A 101 -6.65 -10.94 -18.46
C ARG A 101 -7.71 -12.04 -18.40
N LYS A 102 -8.94 -11.74 -18.79
CA LYS A 102 -10.07 -12.68 -18.82
C LYS A 102 -9.75 -13.93 -19.62
N ASN A 103 -9.11 -13.77 -20.77
CA ASN A 103 -8.75 -14.84 -21.70
C ASN A 103 -7.45 -15.59 -21.36
N ASN A 104 -6.76 -15.24 -20.28
CA ASN A 104 -5.57 -15.97 -19.86
C ASN A 104 -5.95 -17.36 -19.33
N LYS A 105 -5.69 -18.39 -20.12
CA LYS A 105 -5.95 -19.81 -19.79
C LYS A 105 -4.84 -20.46 -18.96
N LYS A 106 -3.68 -19.82 -18.84
CA LYS A 106 -2.53 -20.36 -18.10
C LYS A 106 -2.75 -20.37 -16.58
N ILE A 107 -3.65 -19.50 -16.06
CA ILE A 107 -3.91 -19.37 -14.63
C ILE A 107 -5.35 -19.79 -14.36
N THR A 108 -5.50 -20.82 -13.52
CA THR A 108 -6.79 -21.41 -13.13
C THR A 108 -7.48 -20.57 -12.04
N VAL A 109 -8.76 -20.80 -11.82
CA VAL A 109 -9.59 -20.01 -10.88
C VAL A 109 -9.29 -20.28 -9.40
N SER A 110 -8.60 -21.38 -9.08
CA SER A 110 -8.18 -21.70 -7.70
C SER A 110 -6.74 -22.19 -7.76
N ILE A 111 -5.82 -21.48 -7.16
CA ILE A 111 -4.39 -21.79 -7.24
C ILE A 111 -3.69 -21.40 -5.94
N SER A 112 -2.75 -22.20 -5.45
CA SER A 112 -1.87 -21.85 -4.35
C SER A 112 -0.67 -21.02 -4.83
N LEU A 113 -0.01 -20.29 -3.92
CA LEU A 113 1.22 -19.57 -4.26
C LEU A 113 2.30 -20.49 -4.82
N LYS A 114 2.47 -21.68 -4.23
CA LYS A 114 3.43 -22.70 -4.71
C LYS A 114 3.12 -23.13 -6.14
N GLN A 115 1.87 -23.47 -6.43
CA GLN A 115 1.45 -23.87 -7.79
C GLN A 115 1.65 -22.73 -8.80
N LEU A 116 1.26 -21.51 -8.43
CA LEU A 116 1.38 -20.32 -9.27
C LEU A 116 2.85 -20.01 -9.62
N PHE A 117 3.73 -20.00 -8.62
CA PHE A 117 5.13 -19.62 -8.80
C PHE A 117 5.99 -20.68 -9.46
N ASN A 118 5.56 -21.94 -9.45
CA ASN A 118 6.20 -23.01 -10.19
C ASN A 118 5.84 -23.04 -11.68
N LYS A 119 4.84 -22.27 -12.13
CA LYS A 119 4.52 -22.12 -13.56
C LYS A 119 5.60 -21.31 -14.27
N LYS A 120 6.36 -21.93 -15.16
CA LYS A 120 7.46 -21.28 -15.90
C LYS A 120 6.99 -20.46 -17.10
N ASP A 121 5.76 -20.68 -17.55
CA ASP A 121 5.14 -20.05 -18.72
C ASP A 121 4.33 -18.79 -18.38
N VAL A 122 4.32 -18.35 -17.12
CA VAL A 122 3.65 -17.13 -16.68
C VAL A 122 4.64 -16.15 -16.06
N THR A 123 4.41 -14.87 -16.29
CA THR A 123 5.27 -13.77 -15.80
C THR A 123 4.48 -12.89 -14.83
N LEU A 124 5.00 -12.77 -13.61
CA LEU A 124 4.50 -11.87 -12.57
C LEU A 124 4.96 -10.42 -12.85
N LEU A 125 4.09 -9.45 -12.67
CA LEU A 125 4.43 -8.03 -12.69
C LEU A 125 4.49 -7.50 -11.25
N VAL A 126 5.65 -6.99 -10.83
CA VAL A 126 5.86 -6.43 -9.48
C VAL A 126 6.22 -4.96 -9.52
N LYS A 127 5.79 -4.22 -8.49
CA LYS A 127 6.13 -2.82 -8.31
C LYS A 127 7.35 -2.70 -7.40
N ASN A 128 8.36 -1.96 -7.86
CA ASN A 128 9.61 -1.74 -7.12
C ASN A 128 9.36 -1.09 -5.75
N GLY A 129 9.95 -1.67 -4.71
CA GLY A 129 9.83 -1.18 -3.33
C GLY A 129 8.51 -1.50 -2.64
N TYR A 130 7.56 -2.17 -3.32
CA TYR A 130 6.32 -2.64 -2.70
C TYR A 130 6.50 -4.00 -2.02
N SER A 131 5.69 -4.23 -1.02
CA SER A 131 5.47 -5.52 -0.38
C SER A 131 4.02 -5.93 -0.64
N TYR A 132 3.79 -7.19 -0.99
CA TYR A 132 2.44 -7.73 -1.26
C TYR A 132 1.84 -8.43 -0.03
N SER A 133 2.67 -8.89 0.86
CA SER A 133 2.52 -9.38 2.24
C SER A 133 3.80 -10.10 2.60
N SER A 134 4.05 -10.36 3.88
CA SER A 134 5.19 -11.20 4.28
C SER A 134 5.16 -12.57 3.63
N GLN A 135 3.99 -13.18 3.54
CA GLN A 135 3.79 -14.49 2.92
C GLN A 135 4.10 -14.48 1.41
N ILE A 136 3.54 -13.52 0.64
CA ILE A 136 3.80 -13.42 -0.80
C ILE A 136 5.27 -13.09 -1.06
N ASP A 137 5.83 -12.15 -0.29
CA ASP A 137 7.22 -11.72 -0.45
C ASP A 137 8.21 -12.88 -0.16
N GLN A 138 7.95 -13.68 0.88
CA GLN A 138 8.70 -14.90 1.20
C GLN A 138 8.56 -15.94 0.08
N ALA A 139 7.35 -16.16 -0.43
CA ALA A 139 7.12 -17.11 -1.51
C ALA A 139 7.82 -16.68 -2.82
N ILE A 140 7.83 -15.37 -3.16
CA ILE A 140 8.61 -14.84 -4.30
C ILE A 140 10.10 -15.15 -4.12
N HIS A 141 10.62 -14.92 -2.93
CA HIS A 141 12.04 -15.21 -2.62
C HIS A 141 12.36 -16.70 -2.69
N GLN A 142 11.48 -17.56 -2.18
CA GLN A 142 11.64 -19.01 -2.11
C GLN A 142 11.53 -19.68 -3.49
N PHE A 143 10.45 -19.37 -4.24
CA PHE A 143 10.13 -20.07 -5.49
C PHE A 143 10.70 -19.37 -6.73
N LYS A 144 11.17 -18.13 -6.60
CA LYS A 144 11.81 -17.32 -7.65
C LYS A 144 11.02 -17.37 -8.97
N PRO A 145 9.73 -16.97 -8.98
CA PRO A 145 8.93 -16.96 -10.20
C PRO A 145 9.56 -16.03 -11.23
N LYS A 146 9.28 -16.24 -12.51
CA LYS A 146 9.64 -15.27 -13.55
C LYS A 146 8.85 -13.98 -13.30
N TYR A 147 9.53 -12.82 -13.18
CA TYR A 147 8.88 -11.54 -12.98
C TYR A 147 9.51 -10.38 -13.74
N ILE A 148 8.69 -9.36 -13.96
CA ILE A 148 9.11 -8.03 -14.46
C ILE A 148 8.86 -7.02 -13.35
N GLN A 149 9.85 -6.17 -13.11
CA GLN A 149 9.75 -5.10 -12.11
C GLN A 149 9.53 -3.75 -12.78
N THR A 150 8.63 -2.93 -12.20
CA THR A 150 8.32 -1.58 -12.68
C THR A 150 8.16 -0.59 -11.54
N THR A 151 8.27 0.71 -11.85
CA THR A 151 7.97 1.80 -10.92
C THR A 151 6.59 2.42 -11.17
N HIS A 152 5.87 1.93 -12.19
CA HIS A 152 4.58 2.47 -12.61
C HIS A 152 3.47 2.27 -11.57
N GLU A 153 2.47 3.15 -11.62
CA GLU A 153 1.25 3.00 -10.83
C GLU A 153 0.36 1.86 -11.36
N ASN A 154 -0.56 1.37 -10.51
CA ASN A 154 -1.36 0.19 -10.81
C ASN A 154 -2.14 0.30 -12.11
N SER A 155 -2.69 1.46 -12.47
CA SER A 155 -3.38 1.65 -13.75
C SER A 155 -2.48 1.38 -14.95
N ARG A 156 -1.21 1.82 -14.91
CA ARG A 156 -0.25 1.53 -15.97
C ARG A 156 0.21 0.07 -15.96
N MET A 157 0.30 -0.54 -14.78
CA MET A 157 0.57 -1.98 -14.65
C MET A 157 -0.57 -2.81 -15.27
N ILE A 158 -1.83 -2.42 -15.09
CA ILE A 158 -2.99 -3.04 -15.76
C ILE A 158 -2.87 -2.92 -17.31
N LYS A 159 -2.43 -1.76 -17.83
CA LYS A 159 -2.14 -1.62 -19.27
C LYS A 159 -1.02 -2.56 -19.74
N MET A 160 -0.02 -2.82 -18.90
CA MET A 160 1.04 -3.79 -19.23
C MET A 160 0.48 -5.21 -19.30
N LEU A 161 -0.45 -5.58 -18.41
CA LEU A 161 -1.15 -6.87 -18.50
C LEU A 161 -1.98 -6.97 -19.79
N SER A 162 -2.75 -5.94 -20.15
CA SER A 162 -3.57 -5.95 -21.37
C SER A 162 -2.74 -6.11 -22.65
N LYS A 163 -1.51 -5.57 -22.64
CA LYS A 163 -0.54 -5.67 -23.74
C LYS A 163 0.33 -6.93 -23.72
N HIS A 164 -0.01 -7.92 -22.88
CA HIS A 164 0.73 -9.18 -22.75
C HIS A 164 2.22 -9.03 -22.32
N ILE A 165 2.61 -7.89 -21.73
CA ILE A 165 3.98 -7.68 -21.22
C ILE A 165 4.23 -8.57 -19.99
N ALA A 166 3.18 -8.79 -19.18
CA ALA A 166 3.17 -9.76 -18.09
C ALA A 166 1.82 -10.48 -18.05
N ASP A 167 1.75 -11.56 -17.30
CA ASP A 167 0.54 -12.39 -17.24
C ASP A 167 -0.37 -12.00 -16.09
N TYR A 168 0.19 -11.64 -14.95
CA TYR A 168 -0.58 -11.31 -13.73
C TYR A 168 0.18 -10.37 -12.80
N MET A 169 -0.57 -9.78 -11.86
CA MET A 169 -0.04 -9.03 -10.72
C MET A 169 -0.92 -9.28 -9.49
N PHE A 170 -0.37 -9.05 -8.31
CA PHE A 170 -1.13 -9.02 -7.07
C PHE A 170 -1.77 -7.66 -6.87
N ILE A 171 -3.02 -7.64 -6.41
CA ILE A 171 -3.79 -6.42 -6.17
C ILE A 171 -4.76 -6.62 -5.01
N ALA A 172 -5.02 -5.54 -4.26
CA ALA A 172 -6.11 -5.54 -3.30
C ALA A 172 -7.47 -5.51 -4.06
N PRO A 173 -8.45 -6.38 -3.74
CA PRO A 173 -9.68 -6.48 -4.52
C PRO A 173 -10.45 -5.16 -4.67
N LYS A 174 -10.46 -4.32 -3.63
CA LYS A 174 -11.10 -2.98 -3.67
C LYS A 174 -10.43 -1.99 -4.64
N GLU A 175 -9.19 -2.25 -5.03
CA GLU A 175 -8.40 -1.39 -5.91
C GLU A 175 -8.53 -1.79 -7.39
N ALA A 176 -8.87 -3.06 -7.65
CA ALA A 176 -8.82 -3.65 -9.00
C ALA A 176 -9.70 -2.91 -10.03
N ALA A 177 -10.98 -2.74 -9.72
CA ALA A 177 -11.93 -2.07 -10.64
C ALA A 177 -11.48 -0.63 -10.97
N ILE A 178 -11.04 0.11 -9.95
CA ILE A 178 -10.58 1.48 -10.10
C ILE A 178 -9.29 1.53 -10.95
N ALA A 179 -8.36 0.61 -10.71
CA ALA A 179 -7.12 0.53 -11.49
C ALA A 179 -7.38 0.23 -12.96
N ILE A 180 -8.35 -0.66 -13.26
CA ILE A 180 -8.76 -1.00 -14.62
C ILE A 180 -9.40 0.20 -15.31
N THR A 181 -10.39 0.85 -14.68
CA THR A 181 -11.08 2.01 -15.27
C THR A 181 -10.15 3.20 -15.43
N SER A 182 -9.25 3.46 -14.47
CA SER A 182 -8.20 4.49 -14.57
C SER A 182 -7.17 4.19 -15.68
N ALA A 183 -7.07 2.93 -16.10
CA ALA A 183 -6.27 2.54 -17.26
C ALA A 183 -7.00 2.79 -18.59
N GLY A 184 -8.28 3.19 -18.58
CA GLY A 184 -9.12 3.31 -19.77
C GLY A 184 -9.54 1.95 -20.33
N LEU A 185 -9.62 0.92 -19.48
CA LEU A 185 -9.95 -0.45 -19.85
C LEU A 185 -11.25 -0.91 -19.16
N LEU A 186 -11.84 -1.98 -19.64
CA LEU A 186 -13.10 -2.49 -19.11
C LEU A 186 -12.87 -3.60 -18.07
N PRO A 187 -13.54 -3.57 -16.92
CA PRO A 187 -13.41 -4.62 -15.91
C PRO A 187 -13.72 -6.03 -16.44
N LYS A 188 -14.62 -6.17 -17.41
CA LYS A 188 -14.98 -7.45 -18.04
C LYS A 188 -13.81 -8.15 -18.77
N ASP A 189 -12.75 -7.38 -19.14
CA ASP A 189 -11.58 -7.92 -19.84
C ASP A 189 -10.55 -8.54 -18.89
N PHE A 190 -10.80 -8.46 -17.59
CA PHE A 190 -9.96 -9.01 -16.54
C PHE A 190 -10.74 -9.96 -15.63
N LYS A 191 -10.01 -10.78 -14.91
CA LYS A 191 -10.54 -11.63 -13.84
C LYS A 191 -9.66 -11.52 -12.60
N LEU A 192 -10.30 -11.49 -11.43
CA LEU A 192 -9.66 -11.68 -10.15
C LEU A 192 -9.69 -13.16 -9.79
N ILE A 193 -8.57 -13.64 -9.28
CA ILE A 193 -8.42 -15.04 -8.88
C ILE A 193 -8.00 -15.06 -7.41
N LYS A 194 -8.78 -15.75 -6.58
CA LYS A 194 -8.43 -16.00 -5.19
C LYS A 194 -7.28 -17.00 -5.12
N ILE A 195 -6.35 -16.72 -4.24
CA ILE A 195 -5.25 -17.61 -3.92
C ILE A 195 -5.67 -18.39 -2.67
N ILE A 196 -5.66 -19.73 -2.76
CA ILE A 196 -6.31 -20.57 -1.73
C ILE A 196 -5.57 -20.63 -0.40
N ASP A 197 -4.28 -20.33 -0.39
CA ASP A 197 -3.38 -20.36 0.77
C ASP A 197 -2.95 -18.96 1.24
N ILE A 198 -3.66 -17.89 0.84
CA ILE A 198 -3.39 -16.53 1.30
C ILE A 198 -3.99 -16.30 2.69
N LEU A 199 -3.17 -15.73 3.56
CA LEU A 199 -3.58 -15.26 4.89
C LEU A 199 -4.56 -14.07 4.80
N PRO A 200 -5.27 -13.73 5.89
CA PRO A 200 -6.09 -12.52 5.98
C PRO A 200 -5.35 -11.28 5.47
N GLY A 201 -6.10 -10.32 4.95
CA GLY A 201 -5.54 -9.15 4.30
C GLY A 201 -4.60 -8.35 5.20
N ASN A 202 -3.64 -7.69 4.58
CA ASN A 202 -2.60 -6.95 5.28
C ASN A 202 -3.15 -5.75 6.04
N LYS A 203 -2.58 -5.47 7.19
CA LYS A 203 -2.83 -4.24 7.95
C LYS A 203 -2.01 -3.09 7.35
N ARG A 204 -2.65 -1.92 7.23
CA ARG A 204 -2.02 -0.67 6.79
C ARG A 204 -1.77 0.23 7.98
N TYR A 205 -0.64 0.89 7.95
CA TYR A 205 -0.12 1.70 9.04
C TYR A 205 0.29 3.08 8.53
N ILE A 206 0.44 4.02 9.43
CA ILE A 206 1.25 5.20 9.22
C ILE A 206 2.70 4.80 9.54
N ILE A 207 3.62 4.92 8.56
CA ILE A 207 5.05 4.73 8.77
C ILE A 207 5.73 6.07 8.95
N CYS A 208 6.57 6.22 9.96
CA CYS A 208 7.22 7.46 10.30
C CYS A 208 8.74 7.32 10.39
N SER A 209 9.47 8.40 10.11
CA SER A 209 10.90 8.48 10.39
C SER A 209 11.15 8.42 11.91
N GLN A 210 12.34 7.96 12.33
CA GLN A 210 12.72 7.89 13.74
C GLN A 210 12.83 9.27 14.40
N LYS A 211 12.91 10.35 13.61
CA LYS A 211 12.86 11.74 14.11
C LYS A 211 11.49 12.19 14.57
N VAL A 212 10.42 11.46 14.23
CA VAL A 212 9.10 11.76 14.81
C VAL A 212 9.13 11.37 16.30
N PRO A 213 8.85 12.32 17.22
CA PRO A 213 8.91 12.02 18.65
C PRO A 213 7.96 10.91 19.06
N LEU A 214 8.43 9.94 19.88
CA LEU A 214 7.60 8.85 20.39
C LEU A 214 6.29 9.31 21.07
N PRO A 215 6.25 10.42 21.84
CA PRO A 215 4.99 10.92 22.39
C PRO A 215 3.93 11.23 21.33
N LEU A 216 4.33 11.69 20.13
CA LEU A 216 3.38 11.91 19.02
C LEU A 216 2.83 10.60 18.48
N ILE A 217 3.68 9.58 18.31
CA ILE A 217 3.24 8.23 17.91
C ILE A 217 2.28 7.64 18.94
N THR A 218 2.60 7.77 20.22
CA THR A 218 1.75 7.32 21.34
C THR A 218 0.38 8.01 21.31
N LYS A 219 0.35 9.33 21.12
CA LYS A 219 -0.87 10.12 21.04
C LYS A 219 -1.73 9.71 19.82
N LEU A 220 -1.10 9.50 18.67
CA LEU A 220 -1.79 8.96 17.49
C LEU A 220 -2.34 7.54 17.74
N ASN A 221 -1.58 6.69 18.41
CA ASN A 221 -2.02 5.33 18.74
C ASN A 221 -3.25 5.31 19.66
N GLN A 222 -3.29 6.22 20.65
CA GLN A 222 -4.48 6.39 21.50
C GLN A 222 -5.70 6.82 20.67
N ALA A 223 -5.52 7.81 19.80
CA ALA A 223 -6.59 8.28 18.90
C ALA A 223 -7.05 7.19 17.93
N ILE A 224 -6.13 6.40 17.36
CA ILE A 224 -6.46 5.26 16.49
C ILE A 224 -7.28 4.22 17.26
N LYS A 225 -6.82 3.82 18.45
CA LYS A 225 -7.50 2.82 19.28
C LYS A 225 -8.94 3.22 19.64
N SER A 226 -9.20 4.50 19.88
CA SER A 226 -10.51 4.99 20.30
C SER A 226 -11.48 5.32 19.14
N ASN A 227 -10.95 5.55 17.91
CA ASN A 227 -11.75 6.11 16.82
C ASN A 227 -11.72 5.29 15.52
N ILE A 228 -10.88 4.27 15.42
CA ILE A 228 -10.79 3.42 14.23
C ILE A 228 -11.17 2.00 14.62
N PRO A 229 -12.19 1.38 13.96
CA PRO A 229 -12.68 0.04 14.26
C PRO A 229 -11.68 -1.06 13.93
#